data_851440ede6ba6a694b8d3ac04045b616
#
_entry.id   851440ede6ba6a694b8d3ac04045b616
#
_cell.length_a   1.000
_cell.length_b   1.000
_cell.length_c   1.000
_cell.angle_alpha   90.00
_cell.angle_beta   90.00
_cell.angle_gamma   90.00
#
_symmetry.space_group_name_H-M   'P 1'
#
loop_
_entity.id
_entity.type
_entity.pdbx_description
1 polymer ?
#
loop_
_entity_poly.entity_id
_entity_poly.type
_entity_poly.pdbx_seq_one_letter_code
_entity_poly.pdbx_strand_id
1 'polypeptide(L)'
;MYYENFFKKFIETHTENSQVICIDGVVGVGKSTLGELITKEFGINMFQEPVIDNPLLDKFYYDKKRYSFPLQIFFLNKRFQMMLEALELNSCLMDRSIYGDIIFSKMLCMDNEMTKEEYDVYEELLETMLKLVKKPKLMIYLKSSVSSAMAKIKERGRAYELEVPTEYWESLNRHYEAYFEAYNLSD
;
A
#
# COMPACT_ATOMS: atom_id res chain seq x y z
N MET A 1 -0.03 7.39 -24.73
CA MET A 1 -0.77 8.56 -25.29
C MET A 1 -1.93 9.05 -24.43
N TYR A 2 -3.02 8.30 -24.18
CA TYR A 2 -4.16 8.84 -23.39
C TYR A 2 -3.81 9.05 -21.91
N TYR A 3 -3.16 8.08 -21.28
CA TYR A 3 -2.74 8.16 -19.88
C TYR A 3 -1.62 9.16 -19.63
N GLU A 4 -0.66 9.32 -20.55
CA GLU A 4 0.41 10.32 -20.49
C GLU A 4 -0.16 11.74 -20.43
N ASN A 5 -1.14 12.05 -21.30
CA ASN A 5 -1.80 13.36 -21.30
C ASN A 5 -2.60 13.61 -20.02
N PHE A 6 -3.23 12.57 -19.45
CA PHE A 6 -3.96 12.68 -18.18
C PHE A 6 -3.01 13.03 -17.03
N PHE A 7 -1.93 12.28 -16.83
CA PHE A 7 -0.96 12.53 -15.76
C PHE A 7 -0.26 13.86 -15.94
N LYS A 8 0.16 14.20 -17.13
CA LYS A 8 0.78 15.49 -17.43
C LYS A 8 -0.15 16.65 -17.07
N LYS A 9 -1.39 16.61 -17.53
CA LYS A 9 -2.40 17.62 -17.19
C LYS A 9 -2.68 17.64 -15.70
N PHE A 10 -2.79 16.48 -15.04
CA PHE A 10 -3.01 16.38 -13.59
C PHE A 10 -1.89 17.08 -12.81
N ILE A 11 -0.62 16.80 -13.12
CA ILE A 11 0.54 17.40 -12.45
C ILE A 11 0.59 18.91 -12.74
N GLU A 12 0.41 19.35 -13.99
CA GLU A 12 0.47 20.76 -14.41
C GLU A 12 -0.65 21.62 -13.80
N THR A 13 -1.87 21.07 -13.63
CA THR A 13 -3.03 21.84 -13.14
C THR A 13 -3.09 21.99 -11.62
N HIS A 14 -2.22 21.28 -10.88
CA HIS A 14 -2.31 21.23 -9.42
C HIS A 14 -1.02 21.68 -8.72
N THR A 15 -0.25 22.60 -9.29
CA THR A 15 1.06 23.05 -8.78
C THR A 15 1.02 23.86 -7.49
N GLU A 16 -0.14 24.30 -7.03
CA GLU A 16 -0.25 25.20 -5.87
C GLU A 16 -0.32 24.51 -4.49
N ASN A 17 -0.41 23.17 -4.45
CA ASN A 17 -0.45 22.42 -3.19
C ASN A 17 0.29 21.09 -3.36
N SER A 18 1.03 20.66 -2.33
CA SER A 18 1.64 19.34 -2.25
C SER A 18 0.68 18.24 -2.73
N GLN A 19 1.08 17.49 -3.76
CA GLN A 19 0.25 16.48 -4.39
C GLN A 19 0.82 15.10 -4.15
N VAL A 20 0.12 14.34 -3.34
CA VAL A 20 0.43 12.93 -3.13
C VAL A 20 -0.41 12.10 -4.09
N ILE A 21 0.27 11.33 -4.93
CA ILE A 21 -0.32 10.28 -5.77
C ILE A 21 0.01 8.95 -5.10
N CYS A 22 -0.98 8.10 -4.88
CA CYS A 22 -0.76 6.76 -4.34
C CYS A 22 -1.06 5.70 -5.38
N ILE A 23 -0.22 4.66 -5.43
CA ILE A 23 -0.50 3.42 -6.16
C ILE A 23 -0.74 2.34 -5.14
N ASP A 24 -1.87 1.64 -5.25
CA ASP A 24 -2.19 0.53 -4.36
C ASP A 24 -2.66 -0.72 -5.14
N GLY A 25 -2.70 -1.86 -4.45
CA GLY A 25 -3.06 -3.15 -5.03
C GLY A 25 -2.29 -4.30 -4.37
N VAL A 26 -2.68 -5.52 -4.69
CA VAL A 26 -2.09 -6.73 -4.08
C VAL A 26 -0.58 -6.84 -4.32
N VAL A 27 0.07 -7.70 -3.55
CA VAL A 27 1.48 -8.07 -3.76
C VAL A 27 1.63 -8.69 -5.15
N GLY A 28 2.69 -8.34 -5.88
CA GLY A 28 2.95 -8.86 -7.23
C GLY A 28 2.15 -8.22 -8.37
N VAL A 29 1.23 -7.27 -8.11
CA VAL A 29 0.41 -6.66 -9.18
C VAL A 29 1.22 -5.78 -10.14
N GLY A 30 2.37 -5.23 -9.71
CA GLY A 30 3.25 -4.39 -10.55
C GLY A 30 3.29 -2.91 -10.15
N LYS A 31 2.96 -2.58 -8.90
CA LYS A 31 2.96 -1.20 -8.38
C LYS A 31 4.30 -0.49 -8.56
N SER A 32 5.38 -1.10 -8.08
CA SER A 32 6.72 -0.49 -8.13
C SER A 32 7.16 -0.24 -9.58
N THR A 33 6.90 -1.18 -10.50
CA THR A 33 7.20 -1.01 -11.93
C THR A 33 6.44 0.17 -12.53
N LEU A 34 5.13 0.28 -12.25
CA LEU A 34 4.35 1.42 -12.72
C LEU A 34 4.84 2.73 -12.08
N GLY A 35 5.16 2.69 -10.78
CA GLY A 35 5.70 3.83 -10.05
C GLY A 35 6.99 4.36 -10.66
N GLU A 36 7.94 3.47 -10.97
CA GLU A 36 9.19 3.82 -11.64
C GLU A 36 8.98 4.44 -13.03
N LEU A 37 8.02 3.93 -13.80
CA LEU A 37 7.68 4.50 -15.10
C LEU A 37 7.10 5.91 -14.95
N ILE A 38 6.17 6.13 -14.03
CA ILE A 38 5.56 7.43 -13.75
C ILE A 38 6.62 8.43 -13.28
N THR A 39 7.46 8.05 -12.32
CA THR A 39 8.48 8.95 -11.78
C THR A 39 9.53 9.33 -12.81
N LYS A 40 9.93 8.39 -13.67
CA LYS A 40 10.85 8.64 -14.77
C LYS A 40 10.26 9.60 -15.82
N GLU A 41 8.98 9.40 -16.17
CA GLU A 41 8.31 10.21 -17.20
C GLU A 41 8.03 11.65 -16.72
N PHE A 42 7.61 11.80 -15.47
CA PHE A 42 7.14 13.09 -14.94
C PHE A 42 8.15 13.79 -14.02
N GLY A 43 9.28 13.16 -13.70
CA GLY A 43 10.33 13.75 -12.87
C GLY A 43 9.92 13.99 -11.41
N ILE A 44 8.97 13.21 -10.87
CA ILE A 44 8.50 13.31 -9.49
C ILE A 44 9.21 12.31 -8.57
N ASN A 45 9.30 12.63 -7.28
CA ASN A 45 9.87 11.72 -6.29
C ASN A 45 8.96 10.52 -6.00
N MET A 46 9.55 9.36 -5.70
CA MET A 46 8.84 8.16 -5.31
C MET A 46 9.24 7.71 -3.90
N PHE A 47 8.24 7.52 -3.04
CA PHE A 47 8.38 6.80 -1.79
C PHE A 47 8.07 5.32 -2.02
N GLN A 48 9.08 4.49 -1.88
CA GLN A 48 8.94 3.04 -2.05
C GLN A 48 8.37 2.38 -0.79
N GLU A 49 7.67 1.26 -0.94
CA GLU A 49 7.21 0.45 0.19
C GLU A 49 8.41 0.03 1.07
N PRO A 50 8.36 0.23 2.40
CA PRO A 50 9.48 -0.03 3.31
C PRO A 50 9.62 -1.54 3.60
N VAL A 51 9.93 -2.33 2.57
CA VAL A 51 10.19 -3.77 2.67
C VAL A 51 11.66 -4.10 2.85
N ILE A 52 12.56 -3.23 2.36
CA ILE A 52 14.01 -3.37 2.55
C ILE A 52 14.33 -2.99 3.99
N ASP A 53 15.17 -3.77 4.66
CA ASP A 53 15.57 -3.59 6.06
C ASP A 53 14.40 -3.68 7.07
N ASN A 54 13.28 -4.31 6.67
CA ASN A 54 12.17 -4.57 7.59
C ASN A 54 12.50 -5.77 8.49
N PRO A 55 12.72 -5.56 9.80
CA PRO A 55 13.18 -6.63 10.69
C PRO A 55 12.09 -7.63 11.07
N LEU A 56 10.84 -7.41 10.65
CA LEU A 56 9.66 -8.19 11.03
C LEU A 56 9.06 -8.96 9.85
N LEU A 57 9.37 -8.57 8.60
CA LEU A 57 8.64 -9.07 7.43
C LEU A 57 8.83 -10.57 7.20
N ASP A 58 10.06 -11.07 7.28
CA ASP A 58 10.36 -12.51 7.19
C ASP A 58 9.77 -13.28 8.38
N LYS A 59 9.93 -12.76 9.59
CA LYS A 59 9.38 -13.36 10.82
C LYS A 59 7.87 -13.50 10.77
N PHE A 60 7.18 -12.52 10.21
CA PHE A 60 5.74 -12.56 10.01
C PHE A 60 5.31 -13.75 9.15
N TYR A 61 6.00 -14.03 8.05
CA TYR A 61 5.63 -15.14 7.19
C TYR A 61 5.85 -16.51 7.86
N TYR A 62 6.79 -16.62 8.81
CA TYR A 62 7.03 -17.84 9.58
C TYR A 62 6.11 -18.00 10.81
N ASP A 63 5.73 -16.89 11.47
CA ASP A 63 4.87 -16.89 12.66
C ASP A 63 3.92 -15.67 12.63
N LYS A 64 2.84 -15.81 11.87
CA LYS A 64 1.86 -14.74 11.68
C LYS A 64 1.23 -14.30 12.97
N LYS A 65 0.81 -15.25 13.84
CA LYS A 65 0.16 -14.92 15.11
C LYS A 65 0.99 -14.00 16.01
N ARG A 66 2.29 -14.22 16.02
CA ARG A 66 3.19 -13.42 16.85
C ARG A 66 3.52 -12.08 16.22
N TYR A 67 3.65 -12.04 14.90
CA TYR A 67 4.24 -10.89 14.21
C TYR A 67 3.25 -10.05 13.40
N SER A 68 1.97 -10.44 13.30
CA SER A 68 0.96 -9.67 12.58
C SER A 68 0.81 -8.25 13.11
N PHE A 69 0.49 -8.10 14.39
CA PHE A 69 0.33 -6.78 14.99
C PHE A 69 1.61 -5.94 14.95
N PRO A 70 2.78 -6.43 15.39
CA PRO A 70 4.03 -5.67 15.30
C PRO A 70 4.38 -5.24 13.87
N LEU A 71 4.16 -6.10 12.87
CA LEU A 71 4.43 -5.78 11.48
C LEU A 71 3.49 -4.69 10.94
N GLN A 72 2.19 -4.77 11.26
CA GLN A 72 1.23 -3.75 10.83
C GLN A 72 1.53 -2.39 11.48
N ILE A 73 1.91 -2.35 12.76
CA ILE A 73 2.38 -1.12 13.43
C ILE A 73 3.65 -0.57 12.77
N PHE A 74 4.60 -1.43 12.39
CA PHE A 74 5.81 -1.01 11.68
C PHE A 74 5.46 -0.33 10.35
N PHE A 75 4.62 -0.95 9.51
CA PHE A 75 4.22 -0.39 8.23
C PHE A 75 3.44 0.91 8.40
N LEU A 76 2.47 0.94 9.30
CA LEU A 76 1.69 2.13 9.59
C LEU A 76 2.58 3.33 9.98
N ASN A 77 3.51 3.10 10.92
CA ASN A 77 4.44 4.15 11.35
C ASN A 77 5.33 4.64 10.20
N LYS A 78 5.89 3.72 9.39
CA LYS A 78 6.75 4.09 8.25
C LYS A 78 5.97 4.88 7.19
N ARG A 79 4.75 4.45 6.83
CA ARG A 79 3.93 5.18 5.86
C ARG A 79 3.46 6.53 6.39
N PHE A 80 3.17 6.62 7.68
CA PHE A 80 2.85 7.91 8.30
C PHE A 80 4.03 8.89 8.21
N GLN A 81 5.25 8.44 8.52
CA GLN A 81 6.46 9.25 8.34
C GLN A 81 6.61 9.71 6.88
N MET A 82 6.48 8.79 5.92
CA MET A 82 6.55 9.12 4.49
C MET A 82 5.47 10.12 4.06
N MET A 83 4.25 10.00 4.60
CA MET A 83 3.17 10.97 4.34
C MET A 83 3.52 12.37 4.86
N LEU A 84 4.14 12.48 6.04
CA LEU A 84 4.58 13.76 6.57
C LEU A 84 5.70 14.37 5.71
N GLU A 85 6.68 13.56 5.29
CA GLU A 85 7.75 14.00 4.37
C GLU A 85 7.18 14.44 3.01
N ALA A 86 6.16 13.72 2.53
CA ALA A 86 5.49 14.04 1.27
C ALA A 86 4.79 15.41 1.27
N LEU A 87 4.38 15.93 2.43
CA LEU A 87 3.77 17.25 2.55
C LEU A 87 4.74 18.39 2.23
N GLU A 88 6.05 18.15 2.37
CA GLU A 88 7.11 19.12 2.05
C GLU A 88 7.46 19.14 0.55
N LEU A 89 6.91 18.22 -0.25
CA LEU A 89 7.16 18.10 -1.66
C LEU A 89 5.99 18.67 -2.49
N ASN A 90 6.31 19.26 -3.64
CA ASN A 90 5.28 19.76 -4.57
C ASN A 90 4.44 18.63 -5.15
N SER A 91 5.11 17.53 -5.54
CA SER A 91 4.46 16.32 -6.06
C SER A 91 5.29 15.10 -5.74
N CYS A 92 4.64 14.03 -5.33
CA CYS A 92 5.30 12.75 -5.11
C CYS A 92 4.35 11.57 -5.36
N LEU A 93 4.94 10.40 -5.57
CA LEU A 93 4.23 9.15 -5.73
C LEU A 93 4.60 8.21 -4.59
N MET A 94 3.61 7.55 -4.00
CA MET A 94 3.79 6.56 -2.94
C MET A 94 3.41 5.16 -3.45
N ASP A 95 4.32 4.21 -3.29
CA ASP A 95 4.04 2.77 -3.46
C ASP A 95 3.36 2.26 -2.18
N ARG A 96 2.09 2.07 -2.24
CA ARG A 96 1.07 1.88 -1.19
C ARG A 96 0.73 3.16 -0.42
N SER A 97 -0.51 3.19 0.02
CA SER A 97 -1.06 4.26 0.83
C SER A 97 -1.26 3.85 2.29
N ILE A 98 -1.20 4.81 3.19
CA ILE A 98 -1.63 4.61 4.57
C ILE A 98 -3.13 4.22 4.65
N TYR A 99 -3.94 4.63 3.68
CA TYR A 99 -5.36 4.32 3.60
C TYR A 99 -5.61 2.83 3.27
N GLY A 100 -4.69 2.17 2.56
CA GLY A 100 -4.75 0.74 2.27
C GLY A 100 -4.26 -0.16 3.39
N ASP A 101 -3.64 0.39 4.44
CA ASP A 101 -3.06 -0.42 5.52
C ASP A 101 -4.10 -1.20 6.32
N ILE A 102 -5.31 -0.66 6.45
CA ILE A 102 -6.43 -1.34 7.11
C ILE A 102 -6.79 -2.68 6.45
N ILE A 103 -6.51 -2.85 5.16
CA ILE A 103 -6.86 -4.06 4.42
C ILE A 103 -6.14 -5.28 4.99
N PHE A 104 -4.83 -5.17 5.25
CA PHE A 104 -4.03 -6.25 5.81
C PHE A 104 -4.42 -6.56 7.24
N SER A 105 -4.54 -5.56 8.10
CA SER A 105 -4.89 -5.75 9.51
C SER A 105 -6.29 -6.36 9.67
N LYS A 106 -7.25 -5.92 8.86
CA LYS A 106 -8.60 -6.50 8.83
C LYS A 106 -8.59 -7.96 8.39
N MET A 107 -7.88 -8.29 7.32
CA MET A 107 -7.72 -9.66 6.85
C MET A 107 -7.09 -10.54 7.94
N LEU A 108 -5.99 -10.10 8.54
CA LEU A 108 -5.29 -10.85 9.59
C LEU A 108 -6.15 -11.08 10.83
N CYS A 109 -6.98 -10.12 11.18
CA CYS A 109 -7.96 -10.30 12.26
C CYS A 109 -9.03 -11.34 11.88
N MET A 110 -9.58 -11.30 10.67
CA MET A 110 -10.58 -12.26 10.21
C MET A 110 -10.01 -13.68 10.06
N ASP A 111 -8.73 -13.80 9.74
CA ASP A 111 -8.01 -15.07 9.63
C ASP A 111 -7.49 -15.59 10.99
N ASN A 112 -7.82 -14.93 12.12
CA ASN A 112 -7.35 -15.22 13.46
C ASN A 112 -5.81 -15.20 13.63
N GLU A 113 -5.13 -14.42 12.82
CA GLU A 113 -3.68 -14.15 12.90
C GLU A 113 -3.36 -12.85 13.66
N MET A 114 -4.40 -12.09 14.02
CA MET A 114 -4.38 -10.91 14.88
C MET A 114 -5.62 -10.96 15.77
N THR A 115 -5.50 -10.64 17.06
CA THR A 115 -6.66 -10.62 17.95
C THR A 115 -7.56 -9.42 17.64
N LYS A 116 -8.82 -9.49 18.11
CA LYS A 116 -9.75 -8.36 17.93
C LYS A 116 -9.27 -7.12 18.69
N GLU A 117 -8.71 -7.30 19.88
CA GLU A 117 -8.17 -6.21 20.70
C GLU A 117 -6.98 -5.54 20.02
N GLU A 118 -6.06 -6.31 19.42
CA GLU A 118 -4.94 -5.77 18.63
C GLU A 118 -5.42 -4.99 17.41
N TYR A 119 -6.43 -5.52 16.70
CA TYR A 119 -7.04 -4.84 15.57
C TYR A 119 -7.70 -3.52 15.98
N ASP A 120 -8.44 -3.49 17.09
CA ASP A 120 -9.11 -2.28 17.57
C ASP A 120 -8.09 -1.19 17.93
N VAL A 121 -7.00 -1.55 18.62
CA VAL A 121 -5.90 -0.63 18.92
C VAL A 121 -5.24 -0.10 17.62
N TYR A 122 -5.04 -0.99 16.63
CA TYR A 122 -4.50 -0.61 15.35
C TYR A 122 -5.40 0.38 14.59
N GLU A 123 -6.71 0.10 14.54
CA GLU A 123 -7.72 0.92 13.86
C GLU A 123 -7.80 2.32 14.50
N GLU A 124 -7.86 2.41 15.84
CA GLU A 124 -7.84 3.68 16.56
C GLU A 124 -6.58 4.50 16.28
N LEU A 125 -5.41 3.85 16.24
CA LEU A 125 -4.13 4.49 15.91
C LEU A 125 -4.13 5.02 14.47
N LEU A 126 -4.58 4.21 13.50
CA LEU A 126 -4.72 4.60 12.11
C LEU A 126 -5.65 5.81 11.95
N GLU A 127 -6.84 5.77 12.55
CA GLU A 127 -7.79 6.89 12.52
C GLU A 127 -7.20 8.18 13.10
N THR A 128 -6.43 8.07 14.17
CA THR A 128 -5.75 9.22 14.77
C THR A 128 -4.71 9.80 13.83
N MET A 129 -3.90 8.97 13.18
CA MET A 129 -2.90 9.41 12.20
C MET A 129 -3.53 10.03 10.95
N LEU A 130 -4.65 9.46 10.48
CA LEU A 130 -5.36 9.98 9.30
C LEU A 130 -5.91 11.40 9.48
N LYS A 131 -6.16 11.84 10.72
CA LYS A 131 -6.55 13.23 11.02
C LYS A 131 -5.41 14.24 10.80
N LEU A 132 -4.17 13.77 10.76
CA LEU A 132 -2.96 14.59 10.67
C LEU A 132 -2.37 14.64 9.25
N VAL A 133 -2.87 13.82 8.33
CA VAL A 133 -2.39 13.75 6.95
C VAL A 133 -3.48 14.16 5.97
N LYS A 134 -3.07 14.67 4.81
CA LYS A 134 -4.01 15.01 3.73
C LYS A 134 -4.33 13.78 2.90
N LYS A 135 -5.57 13.69 2.42
CA LYS A 135 -5.95 12.67 1.43
C LYS A 135 -5.09 12.81 0.17
N PRO A 136 -4.71 11.70 -0.48
CA PRO A 136 -4.04 11.76 -1.77
C PRO A 136 -4.94 12.43 -2.81
N LYS A 137 -4.35 13.17 -3.71
CA LYS A 137 -5.09 13.80 -4.83
C LYS A 137 -5.52 12.78 -5.87
N LEU A 138 -4.77 11.69 -5.97
CA LEU A 138 -5.07 10.58 -6.88
C LEU A 138 -4.71 9.26 -6.21
N MET A 139 -5.65 8.32 -6.24
CA MET A 139 -5.43 6.94 -5.85
C MET A 139 -5.53 6.05 -7.09
N ILE A 140 -4.45 5.35 -7.42
CA ILE A 140 -4.39 4.40 -8.53
C ILE A 140 -4.48 2.99 -7.95
N TYR A 141 -5.58 2.32 -8.17
CA TYR A 141 -5.74 0.93 -7.76
C TYR A 141 -5.44 -0.02 -8.92
N LEU A 142 -4.39 -0.84 -8.77
CA LEU A 142 -4.02 -1.85 -9.75
C LEU A 142 -4.72 -3.19 -9.44
N LYS A 143 -5.48 -3.67 -10.41
CA LYS A 143 -6.14 -4.99 -10.37
C LYS A 143 -5.35 -6.02 -11.17
N SER A 144 -5.29 -7.24 -10.66
CA SER A 144 -4.71 -8.39 -11.35
C SER A 144 -5.40 -9.66 -10.89
N SER A 145 -5.39 -10.69 -11.71
CA SER A 145 -5.77 -12.02 -11.23
C SER A 145 -4.75 -12.54 -10.22
N VAL A 146 -5.20 -13.34 -9.26
CA VAL A 146 -4.31 -13.95 -8.26
C VAL A 146 -3.21 -14.77 -8.95
N SER A 147 -3.55 -15.53 -10.00
CA SER A 147 -2.58 -16.31 -10.76
C SER A 147 -1.48 -15.44 -11.40
N SER A 148 -1.83 -14.28 -11.97
CA SER A 148 -0.85 -13.36 -12.54
C SER A 148 0.03 -12.72 -11.46
N ALA A 149 -0.54 -12.32 -10.34
CA ALA A 149 0.21 -11.78 -9.20
C ALA A 149 1.19 -12.81 -8.64
N MET A 150 0.75 -14.07 -8.44
CA MET A 150 1.60 -15.17 -7.98
C MET A 150 2.74 -15.51 -8.94
N ALA A 151 2.51 -15.43 -10.26
CA ALA A 151 3.58 -15.62 -11.24
C ALA A 151 4.69 -14.58 -11.04
N LYS A 152 4.35 -13.32 -10.85
CA LYS A 152 5.33 -12.25 -10.59
C LYS A 152 6.00 -12.37 -9.21
N ILE A 153 5.28 -12.85 -8.18
CA ILE A 153 5.87 -13.17 -6.87
C ILE A 153 6.94 -14.25 -7.03
N LYS A 154 6.65 -15.31 -7.78
CA LYS A 154 7.61 -16.38 -8.07
C LYS A 154 8.81 -15.87 -8.85
N GLU A 155 8.60 -15.07 -9.88
CA GLU A 155 9.68 -14.46 -10.68
C GLU A 155 10.59 -13.57 -9.81
N ARG A 156 10.02 -12.79 -8.88
CA ARG A 156 10.77 -11.98 -7.92
C ARG A 156 11.61 -12.79 -6.94
N GLY A 157 11.15 -13.99 -6.56
CA GLY A 157 11.92 -15.01 -5.84
C GLY A 157 12.24 -14.70 -4.37
N ARG A 158 11.43 -13.92 -3.66
CA ARG A 158 11.60 -13.73 -2.21
C ARG A 158 11.22 -15.00 -1.46
N ALA A 159 12.18 -15.64 -0.79
CA ALA A 159 12.02 -16.98 -0.19
C ALA A 159 10.78 -17.08 0.72
N TYR A 160 10.56 -16.10 1.62
CA TYR A 160 9.43 -16.10 2.55
C TYR A 160 8.05 -15.93 1.86
N GLU A 161 7.99 -15.42 0.63
CA GLU A 161 6.74 -15.29 -0.14
C GLU A 161 6.40 -16.57 -0.91
N LEU A 162 7.40 -17.37 -1.27
CA LEU A 162 7.22 -18.58 -2.05
C LEU A 162 6.53 -19.71 -1.28
N GLU A 163 6.64 -19.69 0.05
CA GLU A 163 6.05 -20.69 0.94
C GLU A 163 4.61 -20.34 1.35
N VAL A 164 4.12 -19.16 0.96
CA VAL A 164 2.78 -18.70 1.34
C VAL A 164 1.70 -19.43 0.54
N PRO A 165 0.70 -20.04 1.20
CA PRO A 165 -0.40 -20.73 0.51
C PRO A 165 -1.19 -19.80 -0.43
N THR A 166 -1.71 -20.37 -1.52
CA THR A 166 -2.52 -19.62 -2.51
C THR A 166 -3.72 -18.94 -1.88
N GLU A 167 -4.36 -19.61 -0.92
CA GLU A 167 -5.54 -19.13 -0.20
C GLU A 167 -5.31 -17.79 0.51
N TYR A 168 -4.09 -17.55 0.98
CA TYR A 168 -3.70 -16.26 1.56
C TYR A 168 -3.75 -15.14 0.51
N TRP A 169 -3.21 -15.39 -0.67
CA TRP A 169 -3.22 -14.40 -1.76
C TRP A 169 -4.63 -14.16 -2.30
N GLU A 170 -5.47 -15.19 -2.33
CA GLU A 170 -6.88 -15.09 -2.69
C GLU A 170 -7.66 -14.27 -1.65
N SER A 171 -7.44 -14.54 -0.36
CA SER A 171 -8.04 -13.78 0.74
C SER A 171 -7.64 -12.30 0.65
N LEU A 172 -6.35 -12.03 0.49
CA LEU A 172 -5.85 -10.67 0.35
C LEU A 172 -6.46 -9.95 -0.86
N ASN A 173 -6.56 -10.61 -2.01
CA ASN A 173 -7.16 -10.02 -3.21
C ASN A 173 -8.64 -9.66 -3.00
N ARG A 174 -9.42 -10.55 -2.36
CA ARG A 174 -10.84 -10.25 -2.04
C ARG A 174 -10.99 -9.03 -1.14
N HIS A 175 -10.13 -8.89 -0.12
CA HIS A 175 -10.14 -7.74 0.77
C HIS A 175 -9.77 -6.43 0.05
N TYR A 176 -8.79 -6.50 -0.84
CA TYR A 176 -8.42 -5.36 -1.69
C TYR A 176 -9.57 -4.92 -2.60
N GLU A 177 -10.21 -5.84 -3.30
CA GLU A 177 -11.34 -5.54 -4.17
C GLU A 177 -12.50 -4.92 -3.39
N ALA A 178 -12.90 -5.52 -2.28
CA ALA A 178 -13.98 -5.00 -1.44
C ALA A 178 -13.70 -3.59 -0.90
N TYR A 179 -12.45 -3.34 -0.48
CA TYR A 179 -12.05 -2.03 0.02
C TYR A 179 -12.12 -0.96 -1.09
N PHE A 180 -11.53 -1.23 -2.25
CA PHE A 180 -11.48 -0.23 -3.32
C PHE A 180 -12.79 -0.07 -4.08
N GLU A 181 -13.71 -1.01 -4.02
CA GLU A 181 -15.09 -0.81 -4.48
C GLU A 181 -15.85 0.20 -3.60
N ALA A 182 -15.55 0.24 -2.31
CA ALA A 182 -16.15 1.17 -1.36
C ALA A 182 -15.37 2.48 -1.20
N TYR A 183 -14.13 2.56 -1.72
CA TYR A 183 -13.25 3.70 -1.50
C TYR A 183 -13.71 4.94 -2.26
N ASN A 184 -13.86 6.06 -1.53
CA ASN A 184 -14.24 7.35 -2.11
C ASN A 184 -13.26 8.46 -1.67
N LEU A 185 -12.70 9.20 -2.63
CA LEU A 185 -11.81 10.33 -2.38
C LEU A 185 -12.52 11.64 -2.05
N SER A 186 -13.83 11.72 -2.34
CA SER A 186 -14.59 12.96 -2.20
C SER A 186 -15.10 13.25 -0.78
N ASP A 187 -15.00 12.31 0.14
CA ASP A 187 -15.48 12.44 1.52
C ASP A 187 -14.40 12.94 2.47
#